data_b4ee3e002754646daf0a96579daee360
#
_entry.id   b4ee3e002754646daf0a96579daee360
#
_cell.length_a   1.000
_cell.length_b   1.000
_cell.length_c   1.000
_cell.angle_alpha   90.00
_cell.angle_beta   90.00
_cell.angle_gamma   90.00
#
_symmetry.space_group_name_H-M   'P 1'
#
loop_
_entity.id
_entity.type
_entity.pdbx_description
1 polymer ?
#
loop_
_entity_poly.entity_id
_entity_poly.type
_entity_poly.pdbx_seq_one_letter_code
_entity_poly.pdbx_strand_id
1 'polypeptide(L)'
;MQTTFRFEDRQMNFPEGEFGCILADPPWRFTTYSAKGRGRSPDGVLTPEQMRNLSRTNNPERHYKTMTLDEIKALPVGDVAAKDCVLLLWIVDPLLPEALEVGRAWGFKYKTTGFVWAKERRVTSRRGADMEISHHKQFPMGTGYWTRANPEICLLFTKGKPKRLSAAVRKLLIDPRREHSRKPDRQYQDIEQLVAGPYLELFARSERDGWTSWGNQTGKFGVAA
;
A
#
# COMPACT_ATOMS: atom_id res chain seq x y z
N MET A 1 -19.72 -20.69 0.99
CA MET A 1 -18.52 -21.39 0.45
C MET A 1 -17.34 -20.48 0.71
N GLN A 2 -16.40 -20.89 1.55
CA GLN A 2 -15.27 -20.03 1.95
C GLN A 2 -14.29 -19.90 0.78
N THR A 3 -13.98 -18.68 0.36
CA THR A 3 -13.08 -18.43 -0.77
C THR A 3 -11.63 -18.52 -0.30
N THR A 4 -10.89 -19.47 -0.86
CA THR A 4 -9.50 -19.75 -0.48
C THR A 4 -8.55 -19.18 -1.53
N PHE A 5 -7.56 -18.42 -1.10
CA PHE A 5 -6.52 -17.85 -1.95
C PHE A 5 -5.18 -18.53 -1.67
N ARG A 6 -4.37 -18.68 -2.72
CA ARG A 6 -3.03 -19.25 -2.61
C ARG A 6 -1.98 -18.15 -2.76
N PHE A 7 -1.26 -17.89 -1.67
CA PHE A 7 -0.09 -17.04 -1.66
C PHE A 7 1.14 -17.88 -1.33
N GLU A 8 2.09 -17.91 -2.22
CA GLU A 8 3.27 -18.78 -2.10
C GLU A 8 2.86 -20.19 -1.70
N ASP A 9 3.05 -21.02 -1.15
CA ASP A 9 2.51 -22.36 -0.87
C ASP A 9 1.47 -22.39 0.29
N ARG A 10 0.97 -21.22 0.73
CA ARG A 10 -0.06 -21.16 1.78
C ARG A 10 -1.45 -20.91 1.19
N GLN A 11 -2.38 -21.78 1.56
CA GLN A 11 -3.80 -21.50 1.40
C GLN A 11 -4.27 -20.60 2.52
N MET A 12 -4.89 -19.47 2.17
CA MET A 12 -5.43 -18.53 3.15
C MET A 12 -6.91 -18.33 2.88
N ASN A 13 -7.72 -18.52 3.92
CA ASN A 13 -9.11 -18.14 3.86
C ASN A 13 -9.23 -16.62 3.87
N PHE A 14 -10.10 -16.08 3.01
CA PHE A 14 -10.39 -14.66 3.04
C PHE A 14 -11.14 -14.33 4.35
N PRO A 15 -10.93 -13.13 4.95
CA PRO A 15 -11.62 -12.76 6.18
C PRO A 15 -13.13 -12.84 6.05
N GLU A 16 -13.81 -13.21 7.12
CA GLU A 16 -15.26 -13.13 7.24
C GLU A 16 -15.62 -11.92 8.10
N GLY A 17 -16.74 -11.28 7.82
CA GLY A 17 -17.24 -10.15 8.60
C GLY A 17 -17.75 -9.01 7.73
N GLU A 18 -18.13 -7.91 8.38
CA GLU A 18 -18.53 -6.67 7.76
C GLU A 18 -17.65 -5.52 8.28
N PHE A 19 -16.71 -5.06 7.46
CA PHE A 19 -15.74 -4.04 7.84
C PHE A 19 -16.18 -2.65 7.43
N GLY A 20 -16.15 -1.71 8.39
CA GLY A 20 -16.42 -0.28 8.15
C GLY A 20 -15.26 0.45 7.49
N CYS A 21 -14.05 -0.07 7.66
CA CYS A 21 -12.85 0.46 7.01
C CYS A 21 -11.92 -0.66 6.57
N ILE A 22 -11.42 -0.56 5.36
CA ILE A 22 -10.45 -1.50 4.76
C ILE A 22 -9.22 -0.71 4.33
N LEU A 23 -8.06 -1.13 4.82
CA LEU A 23 -6.74 -0.66 4.38
C LEU A 23 -6.09 -1.74 3.54
N ALA A 24 -5.57 -1.39 2.36
CA ALA A 24 -4.93 -2.33 1.47
C ALA A 24 -3.61 -1.78 0.92
N ASP A 25 -2.56 -2.61 0.93
CA ASP A 25 -1.27 -2.35 0.28
C ASP A 25 -0.92 -3.54 -0.63
N PRO A 26 -1.59 -3.68 -1.79
CA PRO A 26 -1.38 -4.82 -2.66
C PRO A 26 0.07 -4.97 -3.12
N PRO A 27 0.55 -6.20 -3.29
CA PRO A 27 1.88 -6.45 -3.83
C PRO A 27 1.86 -6.25 -5.35
N TRP A 28 1.73 -4.99 -5.77
CA TRP A 28 1.61 -4.59 -7.16
C TRP A 28 2.73 -5.16 -8.03
N ARG A 29 2.36 -5.79 -9.13
CA ARG A 29 3.33 -6.16 -10.15
C ARG A 29 3.56 -4.96 -11.06
N PHE A 30 4.77 -4.41 -11.03
CA PHE A 30 5.16 -3.35 -11.96
C PHE A 30 6.62 -3.48 -12.33
N THR A 31 6.95 -3.02 -13.52
CA THR A 31 8.33 -3.05 -14.02
C THR A 31 8.96 -1.68 -13.77
N THR A 32 10.01 -1.64 -12.96
CA THR A 32 10.80 -0.43 -12.79
C THR A 32 11.60 -0.13 -14.06
N TYR A 33 11.87 1.16 -14.29
CA TYR A 33 12.72 1.59 -15.39
C TYR A 33 14.09 0.92 -15.30
N SER A 34 14.46 0.11 -16.31
CA SER A 34 15.83 -0.37 -16.43
C SER A 34 16.69 0.67 -17.14
N ALA A 35 17.99 0.74 -16.82
CA ALA A 35 18.95 1.61 -17.51
C ALA A 35 18.97 1.44 -19.04
N LYS A 36 18.44 0.32 -19.55
CA LYS A 36 18.32 0.01 -20.97
C LYS A 36 16.96 0.38 -21.59
N GLY A 37 16.07 1.06 -20.87
CA GLY A 37 14.81 1.59 -21.41
C GLY A 37 13.78 0.56 -21.87
N ARG A 38 13.94 -0.73 -21.53
CA ARG A 38 13.08 -1.81 -22.00
C ARG A 38 12.13 -2.26 -20.90
N GLY A 39 10.85 -2.39 -21.25
CA GLY A 39 9.81 -3.00 -20.43
C GLY A 39 9.08 -2.00 -19.53
N ARG A 40 8.13 -1.29 -20.12
CA ARG A 40 7.24 -0.36 -19.45
C ARG A 40 5.80 -0.72 -19.77
N SER A 41 5.36 -1.85 -19.33
CA SER A 41 3.92 -2.06 -19.33
C SER A 41 3.55 -2.63 -17.99
N PRO A 42 2.61 -2.02 -17.26
CA PRO A 42 1.99 -2.63 -16.11
C PRO A 42 1.35 -3.99 -16.47
N ASP A 43 0.90 -4.10 -17.72
CA ASP A 43 0.22 -5.28 -18.26
C ASP A 43 1.16 -6.21 -19.06
N GLY A 44 2.44 -5.89 -19.13
CA GLY A 44 3.39 -6.64 -19.92
C GLY A 44 3.65 -8.03 -19.36
N VAL A 45 3.22 -9.05 -20.08
CA VAL A 45 3.77 -10.40 -19.92
C VAL A 45 5.27 -10.31 -20.20
N LEU A 46 6.06 -10.48 -19.14
CA LEU A 46 7.52 -10.44 -19.26
C LEU A 46 7.98 -11.59 -20.16
N THR A 47 8.81 -11.25 -21.16
CA THR A 47 9.47 -12.28 -21.95
C THR A 47 10.45 -13.07 -21.07
N PRO A 48 10.80 -14.33 -21.42
CA PRO A 48 11.79 -15.11 -20.68
C PRO A 48 13.16 -14.40 -20.54
N GLU A 49 13.51 -13.53 -21.49
CA GLU A 49 14.73 -12.72 -21.44
C GLU A 49 14.60 -11.56 -20.44
N GLN A 50 13.43 -10.94 -20.39
CA GLN A 50 13.11 -9.90 -19.39
C GLN A 50 13.10 -10.48 -17.97
N MET A 51 12.57 -11.70 -17.77
CA MET A 51 12.62 -12.41 -16.49
C MET A 51 14.06 -12.68 -16.05
N ARG A 52 14.95 -13.10 -16.94
CA ARG A 52 16.38 -13.31 -16.62
C ARG A 52 17.11 -12.03 -16.24
N ASN A 53 16.71 -10.89 -16.81
CA ASN A 53 17.30 -9.58 -16.51
C ASN A 53 16.73 -8.88 -15.27
N LEU A 54 15.59 -9.33 -14.72
CA LEU A 54 15.01 -8.86 -13.46
C LEU A 54 15.95 -9.06 -12.27
N SER A 55 16.91 -9.99 -12.36
CA SER A 55 17.86 -10.27 -11.29
C SER A 55 18.80 -9.10 -10.93
N ARG A 56 18.85 -8.05 -11.73
CA ARG A 56 19.80 -6.92 -11.58
C ARG A 56 19.19 -5.56 -11.25
N THR A 57 17.88 -5.46 -11.07
CA THR A 57 17.19 -4.19 -10.78
C THR A 57 16.51 -4.22 -9.41
N ASN A 58 16.22 -3.05 -8.82
CA ASN A 58 15.45 -2.91 -7.57
C ASN A 58 13.97 -3.24 -7.79
N ASN A 59 13.70 -4.48 -8.22
CA ASN A 59 12.34 -4.93 -8.50
C ASN A 59 11.69 -5.46 -7.20
N PRO A 60 10.41 -5.14 -6.94
CA PRO A 60 9.64 -5.68 -5.81
C PRO A 60 9.66 -7.20 -5.71
N GLU A 61 9.67 -7.91 -6.85
CA GLU A 61 9.72 -9.38 -6.90
C GLU A 61 10.95 -10.02 -6.23
N ARG A 62 11.99 -9.22 -5.94
CA ARG A 62 13.13 -9.66 -5.13
C ARG A 62 12.82 -9.78 -3.64
N HIS A 63 11.78 -9.05 -3.20
CA HIS A 63 11.48 -8.93 -1.78
C HIS A 63 10.22 -9.70 -1.39
N TYR A 64 9.31 -9.91 -2.35
CA TYR A 64 8.06 -10.65 -2.16
C TYR A 64 7.44 -10.99 -3.53
N LYS A 65 6.60 -12.03 -3.56
CA LYS A 65 5.84 -12.41 -4.75
C LYS A 65 4.78 -11.34 -5.05
N THR A 66 4.79 -10.80 -6.25
CA THR A 66 3.80 -9.84 -6.72
C THR A 66 2.55 -10.54 -7.22
N MET A 67 1.42 -9.83 -7.23
CA MET A 67 0.16 -10.27 -7.83
C MET A 67 -0.08 -9.53 -9.15
N THR A 68 -0.75 -10.20 -10.07
CA THR A 68 -1.26 -9.56 -11.29
C THR A 68 -2.46 -8.68 -10.94
N LEU A 69 -2.78 -7.74 -11.82
CA LEU A 69 -3.94 -6.88 -11.64
C LEU A 69 -5.25 -7.66 -11.53
N ASP A 70 -5.40 -8.72 -12.34
CA ASP A 70 -6.59 -9.58 -12.35
C ASP A 70 -6.73 -10.38 -11.04
N GLU A 71 -5.60 -10.89 -10.50
CA GLU A 71 -5.62 -11.56 -9.19
C GLU A 71 -6.02 -10.60 -8.07
N ILE A 72 -5.55 -9.34 -8.11
CA ILE A 72 -5.94 -8.33 -7.12
C ILE A 72 -7.44 -7.98 -7.26
N LYS A 73 -7.91 -7.74 -8.48
CA LYS A 73 -9.33 -7.44 -8.74
C LYS A 73 -10.28 -8.58 -8.33
N ALA A 74 -9.82 -9.83 -8.47
CA ALA A 74 -10.63 -11.02 -8.15
C ALA A 74 -10.82 -11.24 -6.64
N LEU A 75 -10.12 -10.53 -5.78
CA LEU A 75 -10.33 -10.64 -4.33
C LEU A 75 -11.76 -10.16 -3.96
N PRO A 76 -12.49 -10.90 -3.12
CA PRO A 76 -13.88 -10.60 -2.79
C PRO A 76 -14.00 -9.50 -1.71
N VAL A 77 -13.26 -8.40 -1.89
CA VAL A 77 -13.19 -7.29 -0.92
C VAL A 77 -14.56 -6.63 -0.74
N GLY A 78 -15.35 -6.57 -1.81
CA GLY A 78 -16.71 -6.04 -1.76
C GLY A 78 -17.65 -6.84 -0.87
N ASP A 79 -17.42 -8.14 -0.71
CA ASP A 79 -18.30 -9.06 0.04
C ASP A 79 -18.12 -8.87 1.57
N VAL A 80 -16.93 -8.49 2.00
CA VAL A 80 -16.62 -8.24 3.42
C VAL A 80 -16.72 -6.75 3.81
N ALA A 81 -16.98 -5.89 2.85
CA ALA A 81 -17.17 -4.47 3.11
C ALA A 81 -18.59 -4.22 3.62
N ALA A 82 -18.73 -3.60 4.77
CA ALA A 82 -20.00 -3.12 5.30
C ALA A 82 -20.77 -2.27 4.26
N LYS A 83 -22.07 -2.10 4.48
CA LYS A 83 -22.92 -1.23 3.63
C LYS A 83 -22.31 0.15 3.44
N ASP A 84 -21.78 0.71 4.51
CA ASP A 84 -21.09 2.01 4.55
C ASP A 84 -19.64 1.77 4.93
N CYS A 85 -18.73 1.78 3.96
CA CYS A 85 -17.34 1.41 4.15
C CYS A 85 -16.38 2.38 3.46
N VAL A 86 -15.23 2.63 4.09
CA VAL A 86 -14.10 3.36 3.50
C VAL A 86 -13.02 2.37 3.08
N LEU A 87 -12.51 2.51 1.86
CA LEU A 87 -11.32 1.81 1.40
C LEU A 87 -10.18 2.81 1.28
N LEU A 88 -9.05 2.48 1.89
CA LEU A 88 -7.77 3.16 1.77
C LEU A 88 -6.80 2.23 1.03
N LEU A 89 -6.37 2.64 -0.16
CA LEU A 89 -5.60 1.81 -1.07
C LEU A 89 -4.26 2.47 -1.38
N TRP A 90 -3.16 1.89 -0.87
CA TRP A 90 -1.81 2.29 -1.23
C TRP A 90 -1.48 1.87 -2.66
N ILE A 91 -0.89 2.78 -3.40
CA ILE A 91 -0.60 2.58 -4.81
C ILE A 91 0.87 2.88 -5.13
N VAL A 92 1.29 2.40 -6.29
CA VAL A 92 2.52 2.83 -6.97
C VAL A 92 2.11 3.83 -8.05
N ASP A 93 2.68 5.03 -8.06
CA ASP A 93 2.26 6.15 -8.92
C ASP A 93 1.98 5.77 -10.38
N PRO A 94 2.85 4.99 -11.08
CA PRO A 94 2.59 4.59 -12.46
C PRO A 94 1.36 3.71 -12.65
N LEU A 95 0.83 3.11 -11.58
CA LEU A 95 -0.34 2.22 -11.59
C LEU A 95 -1.61 2.93 -11.07
N LEU A 96 -1.67 4.26 -11.13
CA LEU A 96 -2.86 5.01 -10.71
C LEU A 96 -4.13 4.59 -11.48
N PRO A 97 -4.13 4.45 -12.83
CA PRO A 97 -5.30 3.99 -13.56
C PRO A 97 -5.78 2.60 -13.09
N GLU A 98 -4.84 1.65 -12.94
CA GLU A 98 -5.10 0.28 -12.50
C GLU A 98 -5.64 0.24 -11.06
N ALA A 99 -5.10 1.06 -10.17
CA ALA A 99 -5.59 1.18 -8.80
C ALA A 99 -7.04 1.71 -8.73
N LEU A 100 -7.42 2.63 -9.62
CA LEU A 100 -8.78 3.08 -9.76
C LEU A 100 -9.72 1.97 -10.28
N GLU A 101 -9.22 1.09 -11.15
CA GLU A 101 -9.96 -0.09 -11.60
C GLU A 101 -10.15 -1.11 -10.47
N VAL A 102 -9.10 -1.38 -9.69
CA VAL A 102 -9.19 -2.27 -8.50
C VAL A 102 -10.25 -1.77 -7.54
N GLY A 103 -10.23 -0.47 -7.17
CA GLY A 103 -11.23 0.08 -6.28
C GLY A 103 -12.67 -0.09 -6.81
N ARG A 104 -12.86 0.08 -8.13
CA ARG A 104 -14.16 -0.14 -8.79
C ARG A 104 -14.55 -1.62 -8.82
N ALA A 105 -13.63 -2.52 -9.12
CA ALA A 105 -13.87 -3.97 -9.13
C ALA A 105 -14.29 -4.48 -7.75
N TRP A 106 -13.77 -3.89 -6.68
CA TRP A 106 -14.16 -4.18 -5.30
C TRP A 106 -15.49 -3.48 -4.86
N GLY A 107 -16.16 -2.76 -5.77
CA GLY A 107 -17.45 -2.12 -5.52
C GLY A 107 -17.38 -0.74 -4.86
N PHE A 108 -16.23 -0.08 -4.89
CA PHE A 108 -16.04 1.24 -4.28
C PHE A 108 -15.99 2.38 -5.31
N LYS A 109 -16.33 3.59 -4.86
CA LYS A 109 -16.23 4.83 -5.63
C LYS A 109 -15.06 5.67 -5.13
N TYR A 110 -14.15 6.01 -6.02
CA TYR A 110 -13.05 6.94 -5.72
C TYR A 110 -13.58 8.29 -5.24
N LYS A 111 -12.96 8.86 -4.23
CA LYS A 111 -13.27 10.18 -3.68
C LYS A 111 -12.10 11.15 -3.79
N THR A 112 -10.94 10.76 -3.32
CA THR A 112 -9.77 11.62 -3.25
C THR A 112 -8.52 10.81 -2.90
N THR A 113 -7.37 11.49 -2.90
CA THR A 113 -6.17 10.98 -2.20
C THR A 113 -6.42 11.06 -0.69
N GLY A 114 -6.36 9.93 0.00
CA GLY A 114 -6.50 9.82 1.45
C GLY A 114 -5.24 10.29 2.16
N PHE A 115 -4.10 9.63 1.87
CA PHE A 115 -2.80 9.99 2.42
C PHE A 115 -1.74 10.18 1.35
N VAL A 116 -0.76 11.03 1.67
CA VAL A 116 0.50 11.19 0.93
C VAL A 116 1.62 11.04 1.95
N TRP A 117 2.38 9.97 1.88
CA TRP A 117 3.52 9.77 2.75
C TRP A 117 4.79 10.34 2.13
N ALA A 118 5.24 11.49 2.64
CA ALA A 118 6.56 12.03 2.34
C ALA A 118 7.60 11.31 3.21
N LYS A 119 8.46 10.53 2.56
CA LYS A 119 9.50 9.75 3.22
C LYS A 119 10.61 10.65 3.70
N GLU A 120 10.82 10.67 5.02
CA GLU A 120 11.89 11.45 5.63
C GLU A 120 13.13 10.59 5.88
N ARG A 121 14.29 11.21 5.94
CA ARG A 121 15.54 10.59 6.39
C ARG A 121 15.63 10.77 7.90
N ARG A 122 15.89 9.68 8.65
CA ARG A 122 16.31 9.83 10.05
C ARG A 122 17.64 10.56 10.08
N VAL A 123 17.63 11.78 10.63
CA VAL A 123 18.85 12.51 10.90
C VAL A 123 19.25 12.20 12.33
N THR A 124 20.25 11.34 12.50
CA THR A 124 20.91 11.18 13.80
C THR A 124 21.93 12.31 13.91
N SER A 125 21.58 13.37 14.63
CA SER A 125 22.54 14.41 15.01
C SER A 125 23.59 13.80 15.95
N ARG A 126 24.82 13.66 15.47
CA ARG A 126 25.96 13.27 16.31
C ARG A 126 26.57 14.44 17.08
N ARG A 127 26.12 15.67 16.85
CA ARG A 127 26.56 16.88 17.55
C ARG A 127 25.38 17.85 17.61
N GLY A 128 25.09 18.36 18.81
CA GLY A 128 24.00 19.27 19.13
C GLY A 128 24.10 20.66 18.50
N ALA A 129 24.19 20.71 17.18
CA ALA A 129 24.04 21.92 16.42
C ALA A 129 22.80 21.75 15.54
N ASP A 130 21.83 22.65 15.65
CA ASP A 130 20.73 22.82 14.71
C ASP A 130 21.30 23.13 13.32
N MET A 131 21.64 22.08 12.58
CA MET A 131 22.02 22.22 11.18
C MET A 131 20.75 22.37 10.38
N GLU A 132 20.59 23.51 9.73
CA GLU A 132 19.61 23.75 8.69
C GLU A 132 19.83 22.72 7.56
N ILE A 133 19.09 21.61 7.64
CA ILE A 133 19.22 20.53 6.66
C ILE A 133 18.46 20.98 5.43
N SER A 134 19.15 21.12 4.30
CA SER A 134 18.48 21.44 3.04
C SER A 134 17.38 20.39 2.77
N HIS A 135 16.21 20.83 2.27
CA HIS A 135 15.07 19.96 1.96
C HIS A 135 15.45 18.70 1.15
N HIS A 136 16.43 18.80 0.25
CA HIS A 136 16.96 17.69 -0.52
C HIS A 136 17.68 16.62 0.32
N LYS A 137 18.23 16.99 1.47
CA LYS A 137 18.86 16.05 2.41
C LYS A 137 17.84 15.42 3.34
N GLN A 138 16.79 16.15 3.69
CA GLN A 138 15.70 15.68 4.55
C GLN A 138 14.82 14.66 3.84
N PHE A 139 14.47 14.90 2.57
CA PHE A 139 13.60 14.04 1.79
C PHE A 139 14.40 13.26 0.74
N PRO A 140 14.75 11.99 0.99
CA PRO A 140 15.55 11.19 0.07
C PRO A 140 14.80 10.95 -1.24
N MET A 141 15.50 11.09 -2.35
CA MET A 141 14.97 10.78 -3.67
C MET A 141 14.98 9.28 -3.94
N GLY A 142 13.86 8.76 -4.43
CA GLY A 142 13.76 7.44 -5.04
C GLY A 142 14.00 7.50 -6.56
N THR A 143 13.92 6.35 -7.21
CA THR A 143 14.21 6.24 -8.65
C THR A 143 13.19 7.02 -9.50
N GLY A 144 11.90 6.92 -9.18
CA GLY A 144 10.82 7.57 -9.90
C GLY A 144 10.66 7.07 -11.34
N TYR A 145 9.72 7.63 -12.06
CA TYR A 145 9.41 7.27 -13.44
C TYR A 145 9.89 8.34 -14.44
N TRP A 146 9.38 9.54 -14.37
CA TRP A 146 9.85 10.73 -15.10
C TRP A 146 10.56 11.68 -14.15
N THR A 147 9.95 11.93 -13.01
CA THR A 147 10.53 12.72 -11.91
C THR A 147 11.04 11.79 -10.82
N ARG A 148 11.91 12.29 -9.96
CA ARG A 148 12.42 11.52 -8.82
C ARG A 148 11.33 11.38 -7.77
N ALA A 149 10.97 10.13 -7.43
CA ALA A 149 9.94 9.84 -6.45
C ALA A 149 10.49 9.98 -5.03
N ASN A 150 9.67 10.54 -4.15
CA ASN A 150 9.83 10.44 -2.71
C ASN A 150 8.53 9.95 -2.07
N PRO A 151 7.36 10.60 -2.34
CA PRO A 151 6.13 10.23 -1.67
C PRO A 151 5.57 8.90 -2.16
N GLU A 152 4.74 8.31 -1.31
CA GLU A 152 3.79 7.26 -1.68
C GLU A 152 2.37 7.77 -1.47
N ILE A 153 1.45 7.32 -2.31
CA ILE A 153 0.07 7.80 -2.34
C ILE A 153 -0.87 6.69 -1.89
N CYS A 154 -1.81 7.03 -1.01
CA CYS A 154 -2.92 6.19 -0.62
C CYS A 154 -4.23 6.83 -1.11
N LEU A 155 -4.99 6.13 -1.95
CA LEU A 155 -6.27 6.59 -2.46
C LEU A 155 -7.37 6.28 -1.46
N LEU A 156 -8.37 7.16 -1.38
CA LEU A 156 -9.57 6.98 -0.58
C LEU A 156 -10.79 6.76 -1.48
N PHE A 157 -11.48 5.66 -1.21
CA PHE A 157 -12.74 5.31 -1.86
C PHE A 157 -13.83 5.11 -0.80
N THR A 158 -15.09 5.10 -1.22
CA THR A 158 -16.23 4.78 -0.36
C THR A 158 -17.20 3.82 -1.03
N LYS A 159 -17.82 2.96 -0.23
CA LYS A 159 -19.02 2.19 -0.53
C LYS A 159 -20.13 2.76 0.35
N GLY A 160 -21.33 2.97 -0.18
CA GLY A 160 -22.43 3.61 0.57
C GLY A 160 -22.14 5.07 0.96
N LYS A 161 -22.45 5.41 2.21
CA LYS A 161 -22.33 6.76 2.79
C LYS A 161 -21.62 6.70 4.17
N PRO A 162 -20.37 6.25 4.25
CA PRO A 162 -19.66 6.17 5.53
C PRO A 162 -19.54 7.56 6.16
N LYS A 163 -19.71 7.60 7.47
CA LYS A 163 -19.63 8.83 8.25
C LYS A 163 -18.19 9.13 8.64
N ARG A 164 -17.71 10.32 8.33
CA ARG A 164 -16.43 10.82 8.82
C ARG A 164 -16.56 11.21 10.30
N LEU A 165 -15.65 10.72 11.16
CA LEU A 165 -15.64 11.02 12.59
C LEU A 165 -14.90 12.31 12.90
N SER A 166 -13.79 12.58 12.21
CA SER A 166 -12.98 13.79 12.44
C SER A 166 -12.64 14.51 11.14
N ALA A 167 -12.65 15.85 11.19
CA ALA A 167 -12.18 16.72 10.12
C ALA A 167 -10.69 17.10 10.30
N ALA A 168 -10.05 16.71 11.41
CA ALA A 168 -8.69 17.13 11.77
C ALA A 168 -7.59 16.21 11.21
N VAL A 169 -7.94 15.04 10.68
CA VAL A 169 -6.96 14.10 10.11
C VAL A 169 -6.30 14.69 8.88
N ARG A 170 -4.98 14.78 8.91
CA ARG A 170 -4.19 15.39 7.84
C ARG A 170 -3.89 14.38 6.75
N LYS A 171 -3.93 14.84 5.50
CA LYS A 171 -3.55 14.04 4.33
C LYS A 171 -2.05 13.75 4.27
N LEU A 172 -1.20 14.68 4.71
CA LEU A 172 0.25 14.55 4.64
C LEU A 172 0.78 13.80 5.86
N LEU A 173 1.45 12.69 5.61
CA LEU A 173 2.24 11.95 6.58
C LEU A 173 3.72 12.23 6.31
N ILE A 174 4.46 12.69 7.31
CA ILE A 174 5.91 12.86 7.24
C ILE A 174 6.50 11.88 8.26
N ASP A 175 7.14 10.83 7.75
CA ASP A 175 7.67 9.75 8.58
C ASP A 175 8.92 9.14 7.94
N PRO A 176 9.90 8.71 8.75
CA PRO A 176 11.09 8.07 8.23
C PRO A 176 10.76 6.77 7.52
N ARG A 177 11.48 6.51 6.43
CA ARG A 177 11.49 5.20 5.81
C ARG A 177 12.08 4.17 6.77
N ARG A 178 11.40 3.04 6.89
CA ARG A 178 11.82 1.88 7.68
C ARG A 178 12.16 0.71 6.76
N GLU A 179 11.80 -0.49 7.13
CA GLU A 179 11.99 -1.70 6.33
C GLU A 179 11.29 -1.56 4.97
N HIS A 180 11.73 -2.34 4.00
CA HIS A 180 11.19 -2.25 2.63
C HIS A 180 9.67 -2.38 2.62
N SER A 181 9.00 -1.40 2.00
CA SER A 181 7.54 -1.36 1.80
C SER A 181 6.70 -1.28 3.08
N ARG A 182 7.28 -1.05 4.26
CA ARG A 182 6.55 -0.83 5.51
C ARG A 182 6.05 0.60 5.57
N LYS A 183 4.71 0.76 5.62
CA LYS A 183 4.05 2.05 5.73
C LYS A 183 4.18 2.64 7.15
N PRO A 184 3.97 3.96 7.35
CA PRO A 184 4.01 4.58 8.66
C PRO A 184 2.97 4.00 9.63
N ASP A 185 3.36 3.66 10.87
CA ASP A 185 2.40 3.16 11.85
C ASP A 185 1.35 4.21 12.26
N ARG A 186 1.70 5.49 12.16
CA ARG A 186 0.77 6.59 12.40
C ARG A 186 -0.49 6.51 11.54
N GLN A 187 -0.45 5.91 10.33
CA GLN A 187 -1.63 5.76 9.48
C GLN A 187 -2.81 5.11 10.20
N TYR A 188 -2.56 4.13 11.08
CA TYR A 188 -3.63 3.43 11.78
C TYR A 188 -4.38 4.35 12.73
N GLN A 189 -3.66 5.12 13.55
CA GLN A 189 -4.26 6.10 14.45
C GLN A 189 -5.05 7.18 13.68
N ASP A 190 -4.49 7.66 12.57
CA ASP A 190 -5.16 8.63 11.70
C ASP A 190 -6.43 8.03 11.05
N ILE A 191 -6.42 6.75 10.68
CA ILE A 191 -7.60 6.04 10.15
C ILE A 191 -8.67 5.87 11.23
N GLU A 192 -8.28 5.45 12.43
CA GLU A 192 -9.19 5.27 13.58
C GLU A 192 -9.85 6.58 14.01
N GLN A 193 -9.14 7.70 13.88
CA GLN A 193 -9.72 9.02 14.08
C GLN A 193 -10.63 9.45 12.91
N LEU A 194 -10.36 8.99 11.70
CA LEU A 194 -11.09 9.40 10.50
C LEU A 194 -12.46 8.72 10.38
N VAL A 195 -12.52 7.41 10.62
CA VAL A 195 -13.71 6.57 10.39
C VAL A 195 -13.82 5.48 11.44
N ALA A 196 -15.04 4.98 11.67
CA ALA A 196 -15.27 3.85 12.57
C ALA A 196 -14.90 2.52 11.90
N GLY A 197 -14.50 1.55 12.73
CA GLY A 197 -14.34 0.14 12.36
C GLY A 197 -15.70 -0.61 12.25
N PRO A 198 -15.63 -1.94 12.24
CA PRO A 198 -14.42 -2.79 12.34
C PRO A 198 -13.42 -2.54 11.21
N TYR A 199 -12.13 -2.74 11.53
CA TYR A 199 -11.02 -2.48 10.60
C TYR A 199 -10.45 -3.77 10.04
N LEU A 200 -10.15 -3.76 8.73
CA LEU A 200 -9.47 -4.84 8.03
C LEU A 200 -8.22 -4.28 7.33
N GLU A 201 -7.08 -4.92 7.55
CA GLU A 201 -5.89 -4.70 6.73
C GLU A 201 -5.66 -5.88 5.80
N LEU A 202 -5.72 -5.62 4.49
CA LEU A 202 -5.38 -6.58 3.45
C LEU A 202 -3.90 -6.47 3.09
N PHE A 203 -3.26 -7.62 2.87
CA PHE A 203 -1.82 -7.74 2.60
C PHE A 203 -0.97 -7.33 3.80
N ALA A 204 -1.53 -7.49 5.01
CA ALA A 204 -0.88 -7.15 6.26
C ALA A 204 0.46 -7.87 6.44
N ARG A 205 1.41 -7.18 7.07
CA ARG A 205 2.75 -7.72 7.41
C ARG A 205 3.04 -7.74 8.90
N SER A 206 2.11 -7.23 9.69
CA SER A 206 2.09 -7.27 11.14
C SER A 206 0.66 -7.45 11.61
N GLU A 207 0.50 -7.97 12.81
CA GLU A 207 -0.77 -7.95 13.50
C GLU A 207 -0.88 -6.69 14.35
N ARG A 208 -2.11 -6.21 14.55
CA ARG A 208 -2.40 -5.03 15.35
C ARG A 208 -3.71 -5.20 16.09
N ASP A 209 -3.73 -4.80 17.36
CA ASP A 209 -4.95 -4.81 18.17
C ASP A 209 -6.04 -3.94 17.56
N GLY A 210 -7.27 -4.46 17.57
CA GLY A 210 -8.43 -3.78 16.97
C GLY A 210 -8.53 -3.89 15.44
N TRP A 211 -7.58 -4.57 14.78
CA TRP A 211 -7.56 -4.79 13.34
C TRP A 211 -7.59 -6.28 13.00
N THR A 212 -8.42 -6.64 12.04
CA THR A 212 -8.29 -7.94 11.37
C THR A 212 -7.19 -7.84 10.34
N SER A 213 -6.19 -8.73 10.43
CA SER A 213 -5.02 -8.73 9.52
C SER A 213 -5.08 -9.93 8.59
N TRP A 214 -5.05 -9.67 7.27
CA TRP A 214 -4.97 -10.72 6.25
C TRP A 214 -3.80 -10.47 5.31
N GLY A 215 -2.92 -11.47 5.19
CA GLY A 215 -1.73 -11.40 4.35
C GLY A 215 -0.80 -12.58 4.58
N ASN A 216 0.07 -12.87 3.64
CA ASN A 216 1.02 -14.00 3.72
C ASN A 216 2.22 -13.75 4.64
N GLN A 217 2.39 -12.52 5.14
CA GLN A 217 3.54 -12.10 5.94
C GLN A 217 3.15 -11.43 7.27
N THR A 218 1.98 -11.72 7.84
CA THR A 218 1.44 -11.06 9.05
C THR A 218 2.39 -11.07 10.25
N GLY A 219 3.26 -12.09 10.38
CA GLY A 219 4.27 -12.15 11.43
C GLY A 219 5.63 -11.48 11.11
N LYS A 220 5.79 -10.83 9.94
CA LYS A 220 7.09 -10.33 9.48
C LYS A 220 7.69 -9.24 10.36
N PHE A 221 6.87 -8.36 10.90
CA PHE A 221 7.31 -7.22 11.72
C PHE A 221 6.90 -7.34 13.19
N GLY A 222 6.40 -8.51 13.62
CA GLY A 222 5.89 -8.73 14.96
C GLY A 222 4.52 -8.06 15.19
N VAL A 223 4.05 -8.07 16.45
CA VAL A 223 2.86 -7.31 16.84
C VAL A 223 3.24 -5.84 16.90
N ALA A 224 2.57 -5.01 16.13
CA ALA A 224 2.77 -3.56 16.18
C ALA A 224 2.02 -2.99 17.40
N ALA A 225 2.77 -2.29 18.26
CA ALA A 225 2.22 -1.61 19.44
C ALA A 225 1.33 -0.42 19.05
#